data_f85677e3cf9d9a2d8e3fce6e322bac44
#
_entry.id   f85677e3cf9d9a2d8e3fce6e322bac44
#
_cell.length_a   1.000
_cell.length_b   1.000
_cell.length_c   1.000
_cell.angle_alpha   90.00
_cell.angle_beta   90.00
_cell.angle_gamma   90.00
#
_symmetry.space_group_name_H-M   'P 1'
#
loop_
_entity.id
_entity.type
_entity.pdbx_description
1 polymer ?
#
loop_
_entity_poly.entity_id
_entity_poly.type
_entity_poly.pdbx_seq_one_letter_code
_entity_poly.pdbx_strand_id
1 'polypeptide(L)'
;MATAASVNAAFSPSDQMIPLPEHHQSPRLRRALSEMGSDAEFRDGVAPLETLGIKVCHKTIQRVSEAVGAQTAAQQHGALACTQAPEHTPANAPDLLVIEGDGMRLRQRVKKGARRNGELDNGWRECKVGVVIRCQRGFFKPDGTYQHPEALLQTYLATMDDIHIFGPMLRAEAERRGMAQAREVIGLSDAGHGLPAMWDEHFPGMEWIIDFSHTAGRLAECAKQMQPDEKKRQKLFHRLKGQLFNGQLDKLLRELVRYAKALAPREQSTSLPAEIGRAHV
;
A
#
# COMPACT_ATOMS: atom_id res chain seq x y z
N MET A 1 -46.33 -35.74 -7.49
CA MET A 1 -46.94 -34.63 -6.74
C MET A 1 -45.79 -33.80 -6.17
N ALA A 2 -45.49 -32.66 -6.79
CA ALA A 2 -44.48 -31.76 -6.33
C ALA A 2 -45.20 -30.59 -5.64
N THR A 3 -44.97 -30.48 -4.32
CA THR A 3 -45.48 -29.37 -3.51
C THR A 3 -44.66 -28.14 -3.80
N ALA A 4 -45.27 -27.17 -4.47
CA ALA A 4 -44.71 -25.83 -4.62
C ALA A 4 -44.73 -25.10 -3.25
N ALA A 5 -43.56 -24.82 -2.71
CA ALA A 5 -43.42 -23.92 -1.59
C ALA A 5 -43.70 -22.49 -2.11
N SER A 6 -44.84 -21.93 -1.71
CA SER A 6 -45.16 -20.51 -1.94
C SER A 6 -44.25 -19.68 -1.07
N VAL A 7 -43.27 -19.00 -1.65
CA VAL A 7 -42.53 -17.93 -1.02
C VAL A 7 -43.49 -16.74 -0.94
N ASN A 8 -44.05 -16.49 0.24
CA ASN A 8 -44.72 -15.24 0.56
C ASN A 8 -43.66 -14.11 0.56
N ALA A 9 -43.40 -13.54 -0.60
CA ALA A 9 -42.66 -12.28 -0.70
C ALA A 9 -43.60 -11.20 -0.12
N ALA A 10 -43.31 -10.74 1.09
CA ALA A 10 -43.99 -9.57 1.66
C ALA A 10 -43.68 -8.37 0.76
N PHE A 11 -44.70 -7.93 0.04
CA PHE A 11 -44.64 -6.78 -0.86
C PHE A 11 -44.70 -5.49 -0.02
N SER A 12 -43.68 -4.65 -0.10
CA SER A 12 -43.69 -3.30 0.47
C SER A 12 -43.86 -2.27 -0.67
N PRO A 13 -44.84 -1.42 -0.65
CA PRO A 13 -45.01 -0.36 -1.65
C PRO A 13 -43.83 0.59 -1.74
N SER A 14 -43.07 0.76 -0.64
CA SER A 14 -41.84 1.57 -0.60
C SER A 14 -40.69 0.95 -1.42
N ASP A 15 -40.66 -0.36 -1.64
CA ASP A 15 -39.61 -1.04 -2.42
C ASP A 15 -39.69 -0.70 -3.92
N GLN A 16 -40.84 -0.25 -4.40
CA GLN A 16 -40.99 0.26 -5.78
C GLN A 16 -40.55 1.72 -5.92
N MET A 17 -40.68 2.51 -4.86
CA MET A 17 -40.30 3.93 -4.87
C MET A 17 -38.80 4.13 -4.61
N ILE A 18 -38.21 3.23 -3.86
CA ILE A 18 -36.77 3.25 -3.52
C ILE A 18 -36.18 1.88 -3.88
N PRO A 19 -35.61 1.71 -5.07
CA PRO A 19 -34.97 0.46 -5.45
C PRO A 19 -33.79 0.20 -4.52
N LEU A 20 -34.03 -0.62 -3.51
CA LEU A 20 -32.95 -1.09 -2.64
C LEU A 20 -32.13 -2.14 -3.40
N PRO A 21 -30.78 -2.05 -3.34
CA PRO A 21 -29.92 -3.09 -3.92
C PRO A 21 -30.24 -4.47 -3.32
N GLU A 22 -29.73 -5.52 -3.96
CA GLU A 22 -29.83 -6.88 -3.43
C GLU A 22 -29.61 -6.94 -1.91
N HIS A 23 -30.46 -7.68 -1.21
CA HIS A 23 -30.51 -7.81 0.24
C HIS A 23 -31.09 -6.63 1.04
N HIS A 24 -31.87 -5.74 0.42
CA HIS A 24 -32.59 -4.63 1.10
C HIS A 24 -31.71 -3.74 1.96
N GLN A 25 -30.46 -3.52 1.58
CA GLN A 25 -29.51 -2.67 2.27
C GLN A 25 -29.43 -1.30 1.60
N SER A 26 -29.65 -0.24 2.37
CA SER A 26 -29.45 1.12 1.86
C SER A 26 -27.96 1.35 1.51
N PRO A 27 -27.66 2.24 0.56
CA PRO A 27 -26.26 2.58 0.23
C PRO A 27 -25.45 3.04 1.46
N ARG A 28 -26.09 3.76 2.37
CA ARG A 28 -25.48 4.23 3.62
C ARG A 28 -25.14 3.08 4.56
N LEU A 29 -26.04 2.11 4.69
CA LEU A 29 -25.76 0.91 5.48
C LEU A 29 -24.65 0.07 4.85
N ARG A 30 -24.65 -0.13 3.53
CA ARG A 30 -23.57 -0.83 2.84
C ARG A 30 -22.22 -0.17 3.06
N ARG A 31 -22.17 1.16 3.03
CA ARG A 31 -20.95 1.91 3.31
C ARG A 31 -20.48 1.67 4.74
N ALA A 32 -21.34 1.82 5.74
CA ALA A 32 -20.98 1.58 7.14
C ALA A 32 -20.50 0.15 7.40
N LEU A 33 -21.14 -0.86 6.80
CA LEU A 33 -20.71 -2.25 6.90
C LEU A 33 -19.33 -2.49 6.26
N SER A 34 -19.07 -1.87 5.11
CA SER A 34 -17.80 -1.97 4.41
C SER A 34 -16.67 -1.28 5.19
N GLU A 35 -16.91 -0.10 5.75
CA GLU A 35 -15.98 0.63 6.61
C GLU A 35 -15.62 -0.21 7.86
N MET A 36 -16.62 -0.76 8.54
CA MET A 36 -16.37 -1.65 9.70
C MET A 36 -15.53 -2.88 9.34
N GLY A 37 -15.76 -3.45 8.16
CA GLY A 37 -14.99 -4.62 7.71
C GLY A 37 -13.59 -4.30 7.19
N SER A 38 -13.30 -3.02 6.92
CA SER A 38 -11.96 -2.56 6.56
C SER A 38 -11.11 -2.25 7.79
N ASP A 39 -11.74 -1.74 8.85
CA ASP A 39 -11.04 -1.20 10.02
C ASP A 39 -10.77 -2.25 11.10
N ALA A 40 -11.53 -3.35 11.12
CA ALA A 40 -11.41 -4.37 12.15
C ALA A 40 -11.73 -5.78 11.63
N GLU A 41 -11.48 -6.79 12.45
CA GLU A 41 -12.00 -8.13 12.17
C GLU A 41 -13.54 -8.10 12.08
N PHE A 42 -14.12 -8.84 11.13
CA PHE A 42 -15.57 -8.82 10.89
C PHE A 42 -16.41 -9.11 12.15
N ARG A 43 -15.86 -9.86 13.11
CA ARG A 43 -16.53 -10.14 14.39
C ARG A 43 -16.54 -8.91 15.30
N ASP A 44 -15.46 -8.17 15.32
CA ASP A 44 -15.29 -6.99 16.17
C ASP A 44 -16.12 -5.81 15.68
N GLY A 45 -16.41 -5.76 14.37
CA GLY A 45 -17.31 -4.77 13.79
C GLY A 45 -18.78 -4.89 14.19
N VAL A 46 -19.21 -6.00 14.83
CA VAL A 46 -20.61 -6.21 15.23
C VAL A 46 -21.01 -5.29 16.39
N ALA A 47 -20.21 -5.23 17.45
CA ALA A 47 -20.55 -4.49 18.67
C ALA A 47 -20.71 -2.98 18.45
N PRO A 48 -19.83 -2.28 17.69
CA PRO A 48 -20.03 -0.88 17.36
C PRO A 48 -21.35 -0.62 16.59
N LEU A 49 -21.72 -1.51 15.67
CA LEU A 49 -22.95 -1.39 14.91
C LEU A 49 -24.19 -1.61 15.79
N GLU A 50 -24.15 -2.55 16.72
CA GLU A 50 -25.21 -2.77 17.70
C GLU A 50 -25.43 -1.54 18.59
N THR A 51 -24.36 -0.86 18.98
CA THR A 51 -24.45 0.41 19.74
C THR A 51 -25.19 1.51 18.97
N LEU A 52 -25.12 1.47 17.63
CA LEU A 52 -25.87 2.36 16.74
C LEU A 52 -27.28 1.84 16.40
N GLY A 53 -27.73 0.77 17.04
CA GLY A 53 -29.03 0.15 16.79
C GLY A 53 -29.08 -0.73 15.53
N ILE A 54 -27.94 -1.01 14.90
CA ILE A 54 -27.82 -1.82 13.68
C ILE A 54 -27.53 -3.26 14.04
N LYS A 55 -28.53 -4.13 13.96
CA LYS A 55 -28.39 -5.55 14.25
C LYS A 55 -27.95 -6.35 13.02
N VAL A 56 -26.71 -6.73 12.95
CA VAL A 56 -26.13 -7.55 11.86
C VAL A 56 -25.19 -8.61 12.41
N CYS A 57 -25.01 -9.70 11.68
CA CYS A 57 -23.99 -10.69 12.03
C CYS A 57 -22.69 -10.41 11.28
N HIS A 58 -21.56 -10.90 11.79
CA HIS A 58 -20.24 -10.75 11.18
C HIS A 58 -20.17 -11.25 9.74
N LYS A 59 -20.95 -12.29 9.38
CA LYS A 59 -21.03 -12.78 7.98
C LYS A 59 -21.65 -11.77 7.04
N THR A 60 -22.56 -10.92 7.53
CA THR A 60 -23.13 -9.83 6.71
C THR A 60 -22.10 -8.76 6.46
N ILE A 61 -21.33 -8.37 7.48
CA ILE A 61 -20.20 -7.43 7.33
C ILE A 61 -19.21 -7.99 6.30
N GLN A 62 -18.76 -9.24 6.48
CA GLN A 62 -17.85 -9.91 5.56
C GLN A 62 -18.35 -9.89 4.12
N ARG A 63 -19.56 -10.35 3.87
CA ARG A 63 -20.14 -10.42 2.52
C ARG A 63 -20.22 -9.06 1.84
N VAL A 64 -20.61 -8.02 2.60
CA VAL A 64 -20.70 -6.66 2.05
C VAL A 64 -19.32 -6.11 1.74
N SER A 65 -18.36 -6.27 2.65
CA SER A 65 -16.97 -5.81 2.43
C SER A 65 -16.32 -6.52 1.24
N GLU A 66 -16.50 -7.84 1.13
CA GLU A 66 -15.98 -8.61 -0.02
C GLU A 66 -16.63 -8.16 -1.33
N ALA A 67 -17.94 -7.90 -1.35
CA ALA A 67 -18.63 -7.44 -2.55
C ALA A 67 -18.21 -6.01 -2.96
N VAL A 68 -18.03 -5.11 -2.00
CA VAL A 68 -17.53 -3.75 -2.25
C VAL A 68 -16.08 -3.82 -2.74
N GLY A 69 -15.24 -4.64 -2.09
CA GLY A 69 -13.85 -4.84 -2.50
C GLY A 69 -13.73 -5.38 -3.92
N ALA A 70 -14.53 -6.39 -4.29
CA ALA A 70 -14.56 -6.92 -5.64
C ALA A 70 -15.00 -5.88 -6.68
N GLN A 71 -16.01 -5.07 -6.36
CA GLN A 71 -16.45 -3.97 -7.22
C GLN A 71 -15.36 -2.93 -7.41
N THR A 72 -14.70 -2.54 -6.33
CA THR A 72 -13.59 -1.57 -6.37
C THR A 72 -12.42 -2.09 -7.20
N ALA A 73 -12.03 -3.35 -7.01
CA ALA A 73 -10.98 -4.00 -7.81
C ALA A 73 -11.34 -4.01 -9.31
N ALA A 74 -12.59 -4.39 -9.65
CA ALA A 74 -13.05 -4.37 -11.03
C ALA A 74 -13.00 -2.96 -11.65
N GLN A 75 -13.34 -1.93 -10.88
CA GLN A 75 -13.26 -0.53 -11.32
C GLN A 75 -11.79 -0.10 -11.54
N GLN A 76 -10.89 -0.48 -10.64
CA GLN A 76 -9.46 -0.19 -10.77
C GLN A 76 -8.86 -0.87 -12.01
N HIS A 77 -9.17 -2.14 -12.24
CA HIS A 77 -8.77 -2.85 -13.46
C HIS A 77 -9.41 -2.25 -14.72
N GLY A 78 -10.68 -1.89 -14.68
CA GLY A 78 -11.36 -1.22 -15.79
C GLY A 78 -10.77 0.15 -16.14
N ALA A 79 -10.24 0.86 -15.17
CA ALA A 79 -9.57 2.14 -15.37
C ALA A 79 -8.26 2.02 -16.16
N LEU A 80 -7.61 0.85 -16.18
CA LEU A 80 -6.46 0.58 -17.05
C LEU A 80 -6.84 0.59 -18.55
N ALA A 81 -8.07 0.21 -18.87
CA ALA A 81 -8.57 0.23 -20.25
C ALA A 81 -9.05 1.63 -20.68
N CYS A 82 -9.21 2.57 -19.75
CA CYS A 82 -9.73 3.89 -20.02
C CYS A 82 -8.56 4.88 -20.19
N THR A 83 -8.19 5.14 -21.45
CA THR A 83 -7.07 6.01 -21.83
C THR A 83 -7.35 7.51 -21.63
N GLN A 84 -8.54 7.90 -21.20
CA GLN A 84 -8.86 9.30 -20.95
C GLN A 84 -8.59 9.66 -19.49
N ALA A 85 -7.42 10.22 -19.24
CA ALA A 85 -7.20 10.96 -18.01
C ALA A 85 -8.16 12.17 -17.98
N PRO A 86 -8.75 12.51 -16.82
CA PRO A 86 -9.51 13.75 -16.70
C PRO A 86 -8.64 14.94 -17.08
N GLU A 87 -9.19 15.88 -17.86
CA GLU A 87 -8.48 17.12 -18.13
C GLU A 87 -8.21 17.87 -16.82
N HIS A 88 -6.95 17.87 -16.42
CA HIS A 88 -6.51 18.72 -15.32
C HIS A 88 -6.16 20.08 -15.90
N THR A 89 -6.96 21.09 -15.57
CA THR A 89 -6.60 22.47 -15.89
C THR A 89 -5.39 22.90 -15.06
N PRO A 90 -4.54 23.83 -15.54
CA PRO A 90 -3.41 24.33 -14.76
C PRO A 90 -3.80 24.86 -13.37
N ALA A 91 -5.04 25.37 -13.23
CA ALA A 91 -5.58 25.85 -11.95
C ALA A 91 -5.80 24.73 -10.92
N ASN A 92 -5.94 23.47 -11.37
CA ASN A 92 -6.16 22.30 -10.52
C ASN A 92 -4.95 21.35 -10.47
N ALA A 93 -3.82 21.75 -11.05
CA ALA A 93 -2.61 20.94 -11.02
C ALA A 93 -2.11 20.79 -9.57
N PRO A 94 -1.65 19.57 -9.16
CA PRO A 94 -1.08 19.42 -7.84
C PRO A 94 0.29 20.10 -7.73
N ASP A 95 0.57 20.73 -6.62
CA ASP A 95 1.91 21.25 -6.33
C ASP A 95 2.91 20.11 -6.16
N LEU A 96 2.48 19.06 -5.47
CA LEU A 96 3.27 17.87 -5.21
C LEU A 96 2.37 16.63 -5.32
N LEU A 97 2.82 15.66 -6.10
CA LEU A 97 2.22 14.33 -6.16
C LEU A 97 3.19 13.32 -5.55
N VAL A 98 2.75 12.64 -4.51
CA VAL A 98 3.51 11.54 -3.91
C VAL A 98 2.88 10.22 -4.33
N ILE A 99 3.69 9.30 -4.83
CA ILE A 99 3.26 7.99 -5.30
C ILE A 99 4.00 6.95 -4.46
N GLU A 100 3.25 6.15 -3.72
CA GLU A 100 3.81 5.10 -2.87
C GLU A 100 3.50 3.73 -3.44
N GLY A 101 4.46 2.81 -3.33
CA GLY A 101 4.29 1.42 -3.70
C GLY A 101 4.94 0.50 -2.68
N ASP A 102 4.20 -0.51 -2.23
CA ASP A 102 4.67 -1.49 -1.26
C ASP A 102 4.14 -2.89 -1.56
N GLY A 103 4.85 -3.90 -1.09
CA GLY A 103 4.45 -5.30 -1.16
C GLY A 103 4.22 -5.87 0.24
N MET A 104 3.01 -6.32 0.53
CA MET A 104 2.69 -6.95 1.80
C MET A 104 2.32 -8.42 1.63
N ARG A 105 2.62 -9.24 2.64
CA ARG A 105 2.22 -10.64 2.65
C ARG A 105 0.97 -10.84 3.47
N LEU A 106 -0.07 -11.37 2.82
CA LEU A 106 -1.35 -11.70 3.44
C LEU A 106 -1.55 -13.22 3.49
N ARG A 107 -2.16 -13.69 4.56
CA ARG A 107 -2.51 -15.09 4.68
C ARG A 107 -3.96 -15.32 4.27
N GLN A 108 -4.17 -16.05 3.19
CA GLN A 108 -5.49 -16.47 2.75
C GLN A 108 -5.84 -17.85 3.30
N ARG A 109 -7.13 -18.07 3.52
CA ARG A 109 -7.63 -19.38 3.89
C ARG A 109 -7.58 -20.32 2.69
N VAL A 110 -6.84 -21.41 2.78
CA VAL A 110 -6.74 -22.42 1.74
C VAL A 110 -7.40 -23.73 2.21
N LYS A 111 -7.85 -24.54 1.27
CA LYS A 111 -8.39 -25.88 1.57
C LYS A 111 -7.25 -26.74 2.15
N LYS A 112 -7.59 -27.60 3.14
CA LYS A 112 -6.63 -28.55 3.70
C LYS A 112 -6.08 -29.45 2.58
N GLY A 113 -4.76 -29.54 2.49
CA GLY A 113 -4.08 -30.33 1.45
C GLY A 113 -3.98 -29.67 0.07
N ALA A 114 -4.43 -28.40 -0.08
CA ALA A 114 -4.23 -27.67 -1.32
C ALA A 114 -2.73 -27.55 -1.65
N ARG A 115 -2.41 -27.64 -2.94
CA ARG A 115 -1.05 -27.48 -3.45
C ARG A 115 -0.97 -26.28 -4.40
N ARG A 116 0.17 -25.60 -4.38
CA ARG A 116 0.52 -24.52 -5.30
C ARG A 116 1.95 -24.75 -5.78
N ASN A 117 2.15 -24.73 -7.09
CA ASN A 117 3.46 -25.01 -7.72
C ASN A 117 4.10 -26.33 -7.24
N GLY A 118 3.27 -27.38 -7.00
CA GLY A 118 3.74 -28.68 -6.55
C GLY A 118 3.94 -28.83 -5.03
N GLU A 119 3.99 -27.76 -4.28
CA GLU A 119 4.17 -27.76 -2.82
C GLU A 119 2.84 -27.56 -2.07
N LEU A 120 2.81 -27.93 -0.77
CA LEU A 120 1.67 -27.64 0.08
C LEU A 120 1.44 -26.13 0.18
N ASP A 121 0.23 -25.69 -0.17
CA ASP A 121 -0.14 -24.29 -0.12
C ASP A 121 -0.27 -23.81 1.33
N ASN A 122 0.65 -22.97 1.77
CA ASN A 122 0.65 -22.38 3.10
C ASN A 122 -0.32 -21.18 3.25
N GLY A 123 -0.98 -20.80 2.17
CA GLY A 123 -1.94 -19.70 2.13
C GLY A 123 -1.33 -18.30 2.09
N TRP A 124 -0.02 -18.15 2.11
CA TRP A 124 0.60 -16.84 2.00
C TRP A 124 0.55 -16.33 0.57
N ARG A 125 0.09 -15.10 0.42
CA ARG A 125 0.01 -14.38 -0.86
C ARG A 125 0.68 -13.03 -0.70
N GLU A 126 1.32 -12.58 -1.75
CA GLU A 126 1.79 -11.22 -1.86
C GLU A 126 0.65 -10.35 -2.40
N CYS A 127 0.41 -9.23 -1.75
CA CYS A 127 -0.49 -8.18 -2.19
C CYS A 127 0.34 -6.94 -2.45
N LYS A 128 0.19 -6.32 -3.60
CA LYS A 128 0.77 -5.01 -3.92
C LYS A 128 -0.21 -3.94 -3.49
N VAL A 129 0.28 -2.94 -2.81
CA VAL A 129 -0.50 -1.79 -2.35
C VAL A 129 0.17 -0.52 -2.87
N GLY A 130 -0.63 0.37 -3.43
CA GLY A 130 -0.16 1.67 -3.88
C GLY A 130 -1.02 2.79 -3.34
N VAL A 131 -0.42 3.94 -3.16
CA VAL A 131 -1.12 5.17 -2.76
C VAL A 131 -0.67 6.30 -3.68
N VAL A 132 -1.62 7.07 -4.18
CA VAL A 132 -1.36 8.32 -4.91
C VAL A 132 -1.93 9.46 -4.09
N ILE A 133 -1.06 10.37 -3.65
CA ILE A 133 -1.38 11.45 -2.74
C ILE A 133 -1.15 12.78 -3.45
N ARG A 134 -2.19 13.58 -3.56
CA ARG A 134 -2.06 14.99 -3.94
C ARG A 134 -1.78 15.80 -2.70
N CYS A 135 -0.67 16.54 -2.71
CA CYS A 135 -0.25 17.35 -1.58
C CYS A 135 -0.19 18.83 -1.96
N GLN A 136 -0.50 19.68 -1.00
CA GLN A 136 0.00 21.04 -0.99
C GLN A 136 1.45 20.99 -0.49
N ARG A 137 2.35 21.68 -1.19
CA ARG A 137 3.76 21.70 -0.82
C ARG A 137 3.98 22.41 0.51
N GLY A 138 4.93 21.91 1.30
CA GLY A 138 5.37 22.60 2.50
C GLY A 138 6.12 23.90 2.17
N PHE A 139 6.04 24.86 3.05
CA PHE A 139 6.70 26.17 2.88
C PHE A 139 7.12 26.76 4.23
N PHE A 140 8.07 27.67 4.19
CA PHE A 140 8.42 28.47 5.36
C PHE A 140 7.47 29.67 5.48
N LYS A 141 6.86 29.83 6.64
CA LYS A 141 6.07 31.01 6.99
C LYS A 141 6.99 32.21 7.20
N PRO A 142 6.45 33.45 7.16
CA PRO A 142 7.23 34.67 7.40
C PRO A 142 7.94 34.70 8.75
N ASP A 143 7.42 33.97 9.75
CA ASP A 143 8.01 33.82 11.09
C ASP A 143 9.16 32.80 11.16
N GLY A 144 9.52 32.19 10.01
CA GLY A 144 10.53 31.14 9.93
C GLY A 144 10.06 29.73 10.30
N THR A 145 8.80 29.56 10.69
CA THR A 145 8.22 28.22 10.99
C THR A 145 7.97 27.46 9.70
N TYR A 146 8.41 26.20 9.62
CA TYR A 146 8.12 25.35 8.47
C TYR A 146 6.73 24.75 8.58
N GLN A 147 5.89 24.99 7.57
CA GLN A 147 4.63 24.32 7.36
C GLN A 147 4.88 23.07 6.53
N HIS A 148 4.61 21.91 7.11
CA HIS A 148 4.75 20.62 6.42
C HIS A 148 3.77 20.49 5.24
N PRO A 149 4.09 19.64 4.24
CA PRO A 149 3.15 19.31 3.17
C PRO A 149 1.84 18.78 3.75
N GLU A 150 0.72 19.17 3.14
CA GLU A 150 -0.61 18.71 3.54
C GLU A 150 -1.21 17.82 2.46
N ALA A 151 -1.66 16.63 2.85
CA ALA A 151 -2.35 15.72 1.95
C ALA A 151 -3.78 16.21 1.70
N LEU A 152 -4.07 16.56 0.46
CA LEU A 152 -5.39 17.07 0.03
C LEU A 152 -6.31 15.94 -0.43
N LEU A 153 -5.76 14.93 -1.08
CA LEU A 153 -6.50 13.80 -1.63
C LEU A 153 -5.59 12.57 -1.67
N GLN A 154 -6.11 11.45 -1.22
CA GLN A 154 -5.41 10.16 -1.25
C GLN A 154 -6.25 9.14 -2.00
N THR A 155 -5.62 8.33 -2.85
CA THR A 155 -6.25 7.21 -3.54
C THR A 155 -5.43 5.97 -3.33
N TYR A 156 -6.08 4.92 -2.90
CA TYR A 156 -5.48 3.62 -2.62
C TYR A 156 -5.75 2.65 -3.76
N LEU A 157 -4.76 1.82 -4.05
CA LEU A 157 -4.81 0.71 -4.99
C LEU A 157 -4.32 -0.54 -4.29
N ALA A 158 -4.92 -1.67 -4.61
CA ALA A 158 -4.42 -2.95 -4.12
C ALA A 158 -4.70 -4.04 -5.16
N THR A 159 -3.74 -4.93 -5.36
CA THR A 159 -3.91 -6.10 -6.21
C THR A 159 -3.14 -7.30 -5.66
N MET A 160 -3.68 -8.49 -5.93
CA MET A 160 -3.00 -9.77 -5.68
C MET A 160 -2.23 -10.26 -6.91
N ASP A 161 -2.29 -9.52 -8.00
CA ASP A 161 -1.56 -9.79 -9.22
C ASP A 161 -0.07 -9.42 -9.07
N ASP A 162 0.69 -9.72 -10.10
CA ASP A 162 2.12 -9.42 -10.09
C ASP A 162 2.42 -7.93 -10.34
N ILE A 163 3.71 -7.61 -10.29
CA ILE A 163 4.20 -6.25 -10.44
C ILE A 163 3.90 -5.66 -11.84
N HIS A 164 3.79 -6.51 -12.87
CA HIS A 164 3.50 -6.08 -14.23
C HIS A 164 2.04 -5.61 -14.42
N ILE A 165 1.15 -6.01 -13.53
CA ILE A 165 -0.22 -5.48 -13.49
C ILE A 165 -0.27 -4.29 -12.55
N PHE A 166 0.41 -4.35 -11.41
CA PHE A 166 0.41 -3.27 -10.42
C PHE A 166 1.02 -1.97 -10.94
N GLY A 167 2.16 -2.02 -11.65
CA GLY A 167 2.83 -0.84 -12.19
C GLY A 167 1.92 -0.01 -13.10
N PRO A 168 1.32 -0.59 -14.15
CA PRO A 168 0.33 0.11 -14.99
C PRO A 168 -0.86 0.66 -14.22
N MET A 169 -1.39 -0.06 -13.20
CA MET A 169 -2.49 0.43 -12.36
C MET A 169 -2.07 1.68 -11.60
N LEU A 170 -0.90 1.66 -10.96
CA LEU A 170 -0.37 2.78 -10.21
C LEU A 170 -0.10 3.99 -11.12
N ARG A 171 0.45 3.75 -12.30
CA ARG A 171 0.68 4.78 -13.32
C ARG A 171 -0.63 5.42 -13.80
N ALA A 172 -1.63 4.63 -14.15
CA ALA A 172 -2.93 5.14 -14.59
C ALA A 172 -3.61 5.99 -13.50
N GLU A 173 -3.50 5.59 -12.23
CA GLU A 173 -4.03 6.40 -11.14
C GLU A 173 -3.25 7.70 -10.96
N ALA A 174 -1.93 7.67 -11.03
CA ALA A 174 -1.10 8.87 -10.95
C ALA A 174 -1.47 9.89 -12.05
N GLU A 175 -1.70 9.42 -13.29
CA GLU A 175 -2.14 10.25 -14.39
C GLU A 175 -3.52 10.85 -14.15
N ARG A 176 -4.47 10.05 -13.64
CA ARG A 176 -5.81 10.56 -13.25
C ARG A 176 -5.74 11.60 -12.13
N ARG A 177 -4.70 11.57 -11.30
CA ARG A 177 -4.47 12.56 -10.24
C ARG A 177 -3.67 13.76 -10.68
N GLY A 178 -3.34 13.86 -11.96
CA GLY A 178 -2.70 15.02 -12.56
C GLY A 178 -1.18 14.95 -12.56
N MET A 179 -0.60 13.76 -12.67
CA MET A 179 0.84 13.57 -12.70
C MET A 179 1.52 14.41 -13.80
N ALA A 180 0.95 14.45 -15.01
CA ALA A 180 1.53 15.20 -16.13
C ALA A 180 1.57 16.71 -15.90
N GLN A 181 0.70 17.25 -15.04
CA GLN A 181 0.59 18.66 -14.71
C GLN A 181 1.17 18.99 -13.34
N ALA A 182 1.56 17.98 -12.55
CA ALA A 182 2.13 18.17 -11.23
C ALA A 182 3.44 18.97 -11.33
N ARG A 183 3.63 19.91 -10.42
CA ARG A 183 4.86 20.70 -10.35
C ARG A 183 6.05 19.84 -9.92
N GLU A 184 5.78 18.87 -9.05
CA GLU A 184 6.77 17.92 -8.54
C GLU A 184 6.11 16.55 -8.34
N VAL A 185 6.81 15.47 -8.69
CA VAL A 185 6.35 14.10 -8.50
C VAL A 185 7.45 13.32 -7.80
N ILE A 186 7.10 12.66 -6.70
CA ILE A 186 8.05 11.87 -5.89
C ILE A 186 7.48 10.47 -5.70
N GLY A 187 8.32 9.45 -5.96
CA GLY A 187 8.03 8.07 -5.62
C GLY A 187 8.55 7.70 -4.23
N LEU A 188 7.79 6.88 -3.51
CA LEU A 188 8.20 6.28 -2.24
C LEU A 188 7.99 4.77 -2.30
N SER A 189 9.00 3.99 -1.94
CA SER A 189 8.84 2.54 -1.76
C SER A 189 9.92 1.96 -0.87
N ASP A 190 9.73 0.71 -0.47
CA ASP A 190 10.86 -0.10 -0.06
C ASP A 190 11.69 -0.53 -1.29
N ALA A 191 12.91 -1.02 -1.08
CA ALA A 191 13.71 -1.59 -2.15
C ALA A 191 13.38 -3.09 -2.39
N GLY A 192 12.12 -3.47 -2.22
CA GLY A 192 11.64 -4.84 -2.37
C GLY A 192 11.73 -5.36 -3.80
N HIS A 193 11.63 -6.67 -3.96
CA HIS A 193 11.75 -7.32 -5.26
C HIS A 193 10.75 -6.77 -6.29
N GLY A 194 11.29 -6.29 -7.41
CA GLY A 194 10.54 -5.79 -8.55
C GLY A 194 10.13 -4.33 -8.49
N LEU A 195 10.09 -3.68 -7.32
CA LEU A 195 9.72 -2.28 -7.20
C LEU A 195 10.69 -1.33 -7.92
N PRO A 196 12.03 -1.45 -7.79
CA PRO A 196 12.95 -0.62 -8.57
C PRO A 196 12.71 -0.71 -10.08
N ALA A 197 12.57 -1.92 -10.61
CA ALA A 197 12.29 -2.11 -12.04
C ALA A 197 10.94 -1.53 -12.46
N MET A 198 9.92 -1.64 -11.61
CA MET A 198 8.61 -1.05 -11.84
C MET A 198 8.68 0.49 -11.89
N TRP A 199 9.47 1.12 -11.02
CA TRP A 199 9.69 2.56 -11.08
C TRP A 199 10.38 2.98 -12.37
N ASP A 200 11.46 2.27 -12.76
CA ASP A 200 12.19 2.55 -14.00
C ASP A 200 11.30 2.37 -15.25
N GLU A 201 10.44 1.35 -15.27
CA GLU A 201 9.57 1.03 -16.41
C GLU A 201 8.37 1.98 -16.54
N HIS A 202 7.66 2.23 -15.43
CA HIS A 202 6.38 2.94 -15.48
C HIS A 202 6.48 4.41 -15.10
N PHE A 203 7.57 4.85 -14.46
CA PHE A 203 7.79 6.23 -14.03
C PHE A 203 9.19 6.72 -14.42
N PRO A 204 9.57 6.63 -15.69
CA PRO A 204 10.90 6.99 -16.14
C PRO A 204 11.24 8.45 -15.79
N GLY A 205 12.42 8.66 -15.22
CA GLY A 205 12.91 9.98 -14.85
C GLY A 205 12.27 10.60 -13.59
N MET A 206 11.36 9.88 -12.92
CA MET A 206 10.83 10.31 -11.64
C MET A 206 11.87 10.03 -10.53
N GLU A 207 12.02 11.00 -9.64
CA GLU A 207 12.78 10.79 -8.41
C GLU A 207 11.98 9.88 -7.46
N TRP A 208 12.60 8.79 -6.99
CA TRP A 208 11.98 7.93 -6.00
C TRP A 208 12.90 7.71 -4.81
N ILE A 209 12.32 7.69 -3.63
CA ILE A 209 12.98 7.66 -2.34
C ILE A 209 12.72 6.31 -1.67
N ILE A 210 13.76 5.68 -1.16
CA ILE A 210 13.61 4.46 -0.35
C ILE A 210 13.14 4.84 1.04
N ASP A 211 12.12 4.12 1.54
CA ASP A 211 11.61 4.32 2.89
C ASP A 211 12.70 4.24 3.95
N PHE A 212 12.74 5.27 4.81
CA PHE A 212 13.73 5.39 5.87
C PHE A 212 13.64 4.23 6.87
N SER A 213 12.45 3.78 7.22
CA SER A 213 12.23 2.70 8.18
C SER A 213 12.78 1.39 7.65
N HIS A 214 12.57 1.13 6.35
CA HIS A 214 13.09 -0.04 5.67
C HIS A 214 14.62 -0.02 5.61
N THR A 215 15.20 1.10 5.18
CA THR A 215 16.67 1.29 5.15
C THR A 215 17.27 1.14 6.54
N ALA A 216 16.66 1.72 7.57
CA ALA A 216 17.11 1.56 8.95
C ALA A 216 17.03 0.09 9.43
N GLY A 217 16.00 -0.65 9.02
CA GLY A 217 15.89 -2.09 9.25
C GLY A 217 17.06 -2.88 8.64
N ARG A 218 17.42 -2.57 7.39
CA ARG A 218 18.62 -3.17 6.73
C ARG A 218 19.91 -2.82 7.46
N LEU A 219 20.06 -1.59 7.94
CA LEU A 219 21.22 -1.21 8.77
C LEU A 219 21.27 -1.99 10.10
N ALA A 220 20.12 -2.30 10.71
CA ALA A 220 20.07 -3.13 11.89
C ALA A 220 20.57 -4.57 11.61
N GLU A 221 20.16 -5.15 10.50
CA GLU A 221 20.64 -6.47 10.07
C GLU A 221 22.17 -6.45 9.78
N CYS A 222 22.65 -5.42 9.07
CA CYS A 222 24.10 -5.23 8.89
C CYS A 222 24.82 -5.13 10.23
N ALA A 223 24.30 -4.37 11.19
CA ALA A 223 24.92 -4.23 12.51
C ALA A 223 24.97 -5.56 13.28
N LYS A 224 23.99 -6.46 13.10
CA LYS A 224 24.01 -7.82 13.67
C LYS A 224 25.16 -8.66 13.11
N GLN A 225 25.37 -8.59 11.80
CA GLN A 225 26.46 -9.32 11.15
C GLN A 225 27.85 -8.78 11.53
N MET A 226 27.94 -7.46 11.69
CA MET A 226 29.22 -6.75 11.98
C MET A 226 29.63 -6.85 13.43
N GLN A 227 28.69 -6.99 14.38
CA GLN A 227 28.97 -6.90 15.80
C GLN A 227 28.18 -7.92 16.61
N PRO A 228 28.87 -8.99 17.08
CA PRO A 228 28.26 -10.05 17.90
C PRO A 228 27.82 -9.55 19.29
N ASP A 229 28.58 -8.63 19.90
CA ASP A 229 28.25 -8.05 21.21
C ASP A 229 27.07 -7.12 21.10
N GLU A 230 26.02 -7.40 21.89
CA GLU A 230 24.76 -6.68 21.79
C GLU A 230 24.86 -5.20 22.10
N LYS A 231 25.60 -4.83 23.14
CA LYS A 231 25.75 -3.40 23.53
C LYS A 231 26.50 -2.60 22.47
N LYS A 232 27.55 -3.20 21.88
CA LYS A 232 28.31 -2.59 20.79
C LYS A 232 27.52 -2.54 19.51
N ARG A 233 26.70 -3.57 19.23
CA ARG A 233 25.76 -3.62 18.10
C ARG A 233 24.74 -2.50 18.14
N GLN A 234 24.10 -2.28 19.29
CA GLN A 234 23.16 -1.18 19.47
C GLN A 234 23.81 0.18 19.24
N LYS A 235 25.01 0.41 19.79
CA LYS A 235 25.77 1.64 19.54
C LYS A 235 26.13 1.82 18.07
N LEU A 236 26.53 0.73 17.38
CA LEU A 236 26.80 0.76 15.95
C LEU A 236 25.53 1.12 15.16
N PHE A 237 24.42 0.44 15.42
CA PHE A 237 23.16 0.69 14.75
C PHE A 237 22.68 2.15 14.93
N HIS A 238 22.69 2.67 16.16
CA HIS A 238 22.31 4.06 16.41
C HIS A 238 23.19 5.06 15.67
N ARG A 239 24.50 4.79 15.56
CA ARG A 239 25.42 5.64 14.80
C ARG A 239 25.11 5.60 13.32
N LEU A 240 24.95 4.41 12.72
CA LEU A 240 24.62 4.25 11.29
C LEU A 240 23.27 4.88 10.95
N LYS A 241 22.25 4.64 11.78
CA LYS A 241 20.93 5.27 11.66
C LYS A 241 21.00 6.78 11.76
N GLY A 242 21.81 7.31 12.68
CA GLY A 242 22.03 8.76 12.82
C GLY A 242 22.74 9.37 11.61
N GLN A 243 23.70 8.65 10.99
CA GLN A 243 24.32 9.10 9.74
C GLN A 243 23.33 9.14 8.59
N LEU A 244 22.46 8.12 8.46
CA LEU A 244 21.37 8.10 7.48
C LEU A 244 20.42 9.27 7.69
N PHE A 245 19.93 9.45 8.91
CA PHE A 245 18.98 10.52 9.26
C PHE A 245 19.51 11.94 8.97
N ASN A 246 20.81 12.14 9.16
CA ASN A 246 21.48 13.45 8.93
C ASN A 246 22.02 13.60 7.49
N GLY A 247 21.65 12.73 6.54
CA GLY A 247 22.10 12.80 5.17
C GLY A 247 23.61 12.56 4.97
N GLN A 248 24.31 11.96 5.95
CA GLN A 248 25.76 11.71 5.88
C GLN A 248 26.07 10.42 5.09
N LEU A 249 25.53 10.30 3.90
CA LEU A 249 25.56 9.06 3.10
C LEU A 249 26.98 8.61 2.76
N ASP A 250 27.85 9.51 2.33
CA ASP A 250 29.24 9.16 2.03
C ASP A 250 29.98 8.56 3.21
N LYS A 251 29.69 9.08 4.41
CA LYS A 251 30.28 8.57 5.65
C LYS A 251 29.72 7.19 5.99
N LEU A 252 28.42 7.02 5.87
CA LEU A 252 27.71 5.77 6.06
C LEU A 252 28.26 4.69 5.11
N LEU A 253 28.31 4.97 3.80
CA LEU A 253 28.79 4.03 2.79
C LEU A 253 30.25 3.64 3.02
N ARG A 254 31.16 4.61 3.31
CA ARG A 254 32.55 4.29 3.63
C ARG A 254 32.68 3.38 4.85
N GLU A 255 31.84 3.58 5.86
CA GLU A 255 31.85 2.75 7.05
C GLU A 255 31.37 1.33 6.74
N LEU A 256 30.27 1.16 5.99
CA LEU A 256 29.75 -0.13 5.56
C LEU A 256 30.78 -0.90 4.71
N VAL A 257 31.39 -0.24 3.72
CA VAL A 257 32.43 -0.84 2.87
C VAL A 257 33.64 -1.31 3.69
N ARG A 258 34.08 -0.51 4.66
CA ARG A 258 35.18 -0.89 5.57
C ARG A 258 34.88 -2.17 6.34
N TYR A 259 33.65 -2.29 6.87
CA TYR A 259 33.20 -3.49 7.57
C TYR A 259 33.06 -4.69 6.62
N ALA A 260 32.52 -4.51 5.43
CA ALA A 260 32.40 -5.57 4.44
C ALA A 260 33.77 -6.14 4.06
N LYS A 261 34.77 -5.29 3.85
CA LYS A 261 36.17 -5.72 3.58
C LYS A 261 36.77 -6.46 4.76
N ALA A 262 36.45 -6.10 6.00
CA ALA A 262 36.94 -6.79 7.19
C ALA A 262 36.27 -8.16 7.41
N LEU A 263 35.06 -8.38 6.91
CA LEU A 263 34.33 -9.64 6.98
C LEU A 263 34.62 -10.58 5.80
N ALA A 264 35.04 -10.06 4.64
CA ALA A 264 35.29 -10.81 3.41
C ALA A 264 36.26 -12.02 3.53
N PRO A 265 37.24 -12.05 4.43
CA PRO A 265 38.09 -13.23 4.61
C PRO A 265 37.41 -14.35 5.40
N ARG A 266 36.29 -14.12 6.07
CA ARG A 266 35.67 -15.06 7.02
C ARG A 266 34.47 -15.82 6.48
N GLU A 267 33.77 -15.29 5.46
CA GLU A 267 32.60 -15.97 4.88
C GLU A 267 32.53 -15.68 3.37
N GLN A 268 32.52 -16.74 2.58
CA GLN A 268 32.23 -16.67 1.15
C GLN A 268 30.74 -16.19 1.00
N SER A 269 30.60 -15.09 0.31
CA SER A 269 29.40 -14.62 -0.37
C SER A 269 28.11 -14.50 0.43
N THR A 270 27.95 -13.34 1.04
CA THR A 270 26.64 -12.66 0.93
C THR A 270 26.92 -11.26 0.40
N SER A 271 26.60 -11.07 -0.87
CA SER A 271 26.70 -9.78 -1.55
C SER A 271 25.92 -8.74 -0.75
N LEU A 272 26.60 -7.65 -0.38
CA LEU A 272 25.87 -6.41 -0.04
C LEU A 272 24.90 -6.16 -1.20
N PRO A 273 23.61 -5.94 -0.91
CA PRO A 273 22.67 -5.61 -1.96
C PRO A 273 23.20 -4.38 -2.71
N ALA A 274 23.37 -4.50 -4.02
CA ALA A 274 23.75 -3.40 -4.91
C ALA A 274 22.73 -2.23 -4.90
N GLU A 275 21.68 -2.40 -4.15
CA GLU A 275 20.50 -1.53 -4.04
C GLU A 275 20.74 -0.24 -3.24
N ILE A 276 21.71 -0.22 -2.30
CA ILE A 276 21.95 1.00 -1.48
C ILE A 276 22.61 2.13 -2.28
N GLY A 277 23.20 1.83 -3.44
CA GLY A 277 23.92 2.81 -4.26
C GLY A 277 23.06 3.59 -5.26
N ARG A 278 21.76 3.28 -5.43
CA ARG A 278 20.86 3.94 -6.39
C ARG A 278 19.84 4.88 -5.77
N ALA A 279 19.81 4.99 -4.45
CA ALA A 279 18.99 5.99 -3.80
C ALA A 279 19.63 7.37 -4.02
N HIS A 280 19.05 8.18 -4.88
CA HIS A 280 19.31 9.61 -4.91
C HIS A 280 18.65 10.24 -3.69
N VAL A 281 19.43 10.94 -2.91
CA VAL A 281 18.97 11.81 -1.83
C VAL A 281 18.93 13.23 -2.34
#